data_34705c74da33e348f92b663615b5ce39
#
_entry.id   34705c74da33e348f92b663615b5ce39
#
_cell.length_a   1.000
_cell.length_b   1.000
_cell.length_c   1.000
_cell.angle_alpha   90.00
_cell.angle_beta   90.00
_cell.angle_gamma   90.00
#
_symmetry.space_group_name_H-M   'P 1'
#
loop_
_entity.id
_entity.type
_entity.pdbx_description
1 polymer ?
#
loop_
_entity_poly.entity_id
_entity_poly.type
_entity_poly.pdbx_seq_one_letter_code
_entity_poly.pdbx_strand_id
1 'polypeptide(L)'
;MSGKSKTYNFTSRKKSFGNYWLVYSNKTGVILKLVSDREVAHWILNLEFNPNVQTFKFDDFSTNILIDGLMHDIKYRALVQYSCGLEYQFISVEKNDLAKSREKSIDAALWRATHIKFRHISDEDLVPRRHHVFPLLRLSAFLTANKDQFISPGLIDGVDAYIGKMRRGIVAKYLTDMGDFSKSALMLQLYRLYNSGVIALSFVETPFMYGSLWELRHE
;
A
#
# COMPACT_ATOMS: atom_id res chain seq x y z
N MET A 1 26.82 -15.37 6.19
CA MET A 1 27.00 -14.12 5.42
C MET A 1 25.81 -13.23 5.69
N SER A 2 25.98 -12.21 6.54
CA SER A 2 24.93 -11.21 6.84
C SER A 2 24.79 -10.28 5.62
N GLY A 3 23.85 -10.57 4.76
CA GLY A 3 23.50 -9.67 3.66
C GLY A 3 22.87 -8.41 4.24
N LYS A 4 23.57 -7.27 4.12
CA LYS A 4 22.98 -5.97 4.47
C LYS A 4 21.65 -5.81 3.72
N SER A 5 20.57 -5.74 4.45
CA SER A 5 19.25 -5.43 3.90
C SER A 5 19.35 -4.12 3.10
N LYS A 6 19.01 -4.18 1.81
CA LYS A 6 19.00 -2.97 0.96
C LYS A 6 17.84 -2.09 1.41
N THR A 7 18.16 -0.94 1.99
CA THR A 7 17.16 0.04 2.37
C THR A 7 16.73 0.87 1.16
N TYR A 8 15.43 1.08 1.00
CA TYR A 8 14.89 1.94 -0.05
C TYR A 8 15.27 3.40 0.23
N ASN A 9 15.97 4.04 -0.71
CA ASN A 9 16.40 5.43 -0.57
C ASN A 9 15.59 6.33 -1.49
N PHE A 10 15.01 7.39 -0.91
CA PHE A 10 14.38 8.46 -1.67
C PHE A 10 15.46 9.38 -2.23
N THR A 11 15.84 9.18 -3.48
CA THR A 11 16.81 10.05 -4.12
C THR A 11 16.14 11.31 -4.63
N SER A 12 16.60 12.49 -4.16
CA SER A 12 16.33 13.75 -4.84
C SER A 12 17.21 13.82 -6.08
N ARG A 13 16.68 13.36 -7.22
CA ARG A 13 17.43 13.44 -8.47
C ARG A 13 17.32 14.84 -9.06
N LYS A 14 18.44 15.36 -9.61
CA LYS A 14 18.45 16.60 -10.38
C LYS A 14 17.38 16.53 -11.48
N LYS A 15 16.70 17.65 -11.72
CA LYS A 15 15.48 17.84 -12.52
C LYS A 15 15.45 17.27 -13.97
N SER A 16 16.51 16.65 -14.48
CA SER A 16 16.62 16.30 -15.92
C SER A 16 16.17 14.87 -16.28
N PHE A 17 15.99 13.95 -15.34
CA PHE A 17 15.57 12.58 -15.62
C PHE A 17 14.58 12.09 -14.57
N GLY A 18 13.29 12.26 -14.84
CA GLY A 18 12.23 11.63 -14.08
C GLY A 18 12.24 10.11 -14.29
N ASN A 19 12.41 9.34 -13.25
CA ASN A 19 12.13 7.90 -13.34
C ASN A 19 10.63 7.71 -13.36
N TYR A 20 10.15 7.10 -14.43
CA TYR A 20 8.80 6.58 -14.47
C TYR A 20 8.83 5.13 -13.99
N TRP A 21 7.98 4.84 -13.03
CA TRP A 21 7.70 3.50 -12.60
C TRP A 21 6.36 3.06 -13.20
N LEU A 22 6.38 1.96 -13.94
CA LEU A 22 5.16 1.30 -14.38
C LEU A 22 4.97 0.08 -13.50
N VAL A 23 3.93 0.10 -12.67
CA VAL A 23 3.64 -0.96 -11.72
C VAL A 23 2.18 -1.40 -11.87
N TYR A 24 1.92 -2.68 -11.75
CA TYR A 24 0.54 -3.18 -11.72
C TYR A 24 0.03 -3.16 -10.28
N SER A 25 -1.14 -2.56 -10.08
CA SER A 25 -1.83 -2.63 -8.80
C SER A 25 -2.78 -3.81 -8.79
N ASN A 26 -2.57 -4.74 -7.86
CA ASN A 26 -3.48 -5.88 -7.67
C ASN A 26 -4.81 -5.43 -7.05
N LYS A 27 -4.81 -4.32 -6.30
CA LYS A 27 -6.01 -3.75 -5.69
C LYS A 27 -6.92 -3.08 -6.70
N THR A 28 -6.38 -2.29 -7.62
CA THR A 28 -7.18 -1.54 -8.60
C THR A 28 -7.30 -2.23 -9.96
N GLY A 29 -6.49 -3.26 -10.21
CA GLY A 29 -6.48 -4.01 -11.47
C GLY A 29 -5.89 -3.24 -12.67
N VAL A 30 -5.18 -2.12 -12.42
CA VAL A 30 -4.63 -1.27 -13.49
C VAL A 30 -3.12 -1.07 -13.38
N ILE A 31 -2.50 -0.65 -14.49
CA ILE A 31 -1.11 -0.22 -14.49
C ILE A 31 -1.06 1.24 -14.03
N LEU A 32 -0.28 1.47 -12.97
CA LEU A 32 -0.01 2.80 -12.43
C LEU A 32 1.24 3.38 -13.06
N LYS A 33 1.21 4.69 -13.35
CA LYS A 33 2.37 5.48 -13.78
C LYS A 33 2.79 6.39 -12.62
N LEU A 34 3.86 6.01 -11.93
CA LEU A 34 4.37 6.73 -10.78
C LEU A 34 5.64 7.48 -11.20
N VAL A 35 5.73 8.77 -10.85
CA VAL A 35 6.78 9.66 -11.35
C VAL A 35 7.93 9.88 -10.36
N SER A 36 7.85 9.26 -9.19
CA SER A 36 8.90 9.38 -8.17
C SER A 36 9.00 8.15 -7.27
N ASP A 37 10.19 7.97 -6.66
CA ASP A 37 10.41 6.94 -5.65
C ASP A 37 9.49 7.13 -4.43
N ARG A 38 9.07 8.36 -4.13
CA ARG A 38 8.11 8.68 -3.06
C ARG A 38 6.71 8.18 -3.38
N GLU A 39 6.27 8.36 -4.62
CA GLU A 39 4.98 7.81 -5.06
C GLU A 39 4.97 6.28 -4.99
N VAL A 40 6.08 5.63 -5.38
CA VAL A 40 6.23 4.16 -5.24
C VAL A 40 6.15 3.74 -3.78
N ALA A 41 6.89 4.43 -2.90
CA ALA A 41 6.86 4.12 -1.48
C ALA A 41 5.48 4.38 -0.87
N HIS A 42 4.85 5.50 -1.22
CA HIS A 42 3.51 5.84 -0.74
C HIS A 42 2.47 4.81 -1.20
N TRP A 43 2.47 4.48 -2.51
CA TRP A 43 1.60 3.44 -3.06
C TRP A 43 1.72 2.13 -2.29
N ILE A 44 2.95 1.59 -2.20
CA ILE A 44 3.16 0.24 -1.65
C ILE A 44 2.98 0.17 -0.13
N LEU A 45 3.33 1.24 0.60
CA LEU A 45 3.23 1.29 2.07
C LEU A 45 1.84 1.66 2.58
N ASN A 46 1.10 2.47 1.83
CA ASN A 46 -0.12 3.11 2.34
C ASN A 46 -1.39 2.74 1.57
N LEU A 47 -1.29 2.33 0.31
CA LEU A 47 -2.47 2.15 -0.53
C LEU A 47 -2.69 0.69 -0.94
N GLU A 48 -1.69 0.04 -1.55
CA GLU A 48 -1.85 -1.27 -2.17
C GLU A 48 -2.34 -2.36 -1.19
N PHE A 49 -1.72 -2.45 -0.01
CA PHE A 49 -2.04 -3.46 1.01
C PHE A 49 -2.84 -2.93 2.20
N ASN A 50 -3.36 -1.70 2.10
CA ASN A 50 -4.18 -1.14 3.17
C ASN A 50 -5.63 -1.61 3.01
N PRO A 51 -6.19 -2.38 3.95
CA PRO A 51 -7.56 -2.92 3.83
C PRO A 51 -8.64 -1.82 3.84
N ASN A 52 -8.34 -0.65 4.43
CA ASN A 52 -9.29 0.47 4.47
C ASN A 52 -9.34 1.24 3.14
N VAL A 53 -8.39 1.01 2.23
CA VAL A 53 -8.38 1.61 0.90
C VAL A 53 -9.14 0.71 -0.07
N GLN A 54 -10.22 1.23 -0.64
CA GLN A 54 -11.04 0.53 -1.62
C GLN A 54 -10.46 0.66 -3.03
N THR A 55 -10.12 1.89 -3.43
CA THR A 55 -9.48 2.17 -4.72
C THR A 55 -8.68 3.47 -4.67
N PHE A 56 -7.83 3.69 -5.66
CA PHE A 56 -7.04 4.93 -5.78
C PHE A 56 -6.62 5.17 -7.23
N LYS A 57 -6.28 6.44 -7.52
CA LYS A 57 -5.71 6.86 -8.81
C LYS A 57 -4.54 7.80 -8.57
N PHE A 58 -3.52 7.71 -9.41
CA PHE A 58 -2.41 8.66 -9.48
C PHE A 58 -2.47 9.42 -10.79
N ASP A 59 -2.50 10.76 -10.71
CA ASP A 59 -2.41 11.66 -11.86
C ASP A 59 -2.03 13.07 -11.37
N ASP A 60 -1.80 14.00 -12.29
CA ASP A 60 -1.67 15.42 -11.99
C ASP A 60 -3.08 16.05 -11.87
N PHE A 61 -3.61 15.96 -10.67
CA PHE A 61 -4.92 16.54 -10.36
C PHE A 61 -4.81 17.96 -9.80
N SER A 62 -5.83 18.77 -10.07
CA SER A 62 -6.03 20.04 -9.35
C SER A 62 -7.51 20.30 -9.07
N THR A 63 -7.77 21.10 -8.06
CA THR A 63 -9.11 21.59 -7.72
C THR A 63 -9.04 23.02 -7.20
N ASN A 64 -10.03 23.84 -7.57
CA ASN A 64 -10.12 25.20 -7.09
C ASN A 64 -10.97 25.25 -5.82
N ILE A 65 -10.47 25.94 -4.79
CA ILE A 65 -11.13 26.06 -3.50
C ILE A 65 -11.01 27.47 -2.96
N LEU A 66 -12.05 27.94 -2.29
CA LEU A 66 -12.07 29.24 -1.63
C LEU A 66 -11.52 29.13 -0.21
N ILE A 67 -10.41 29.82 0.08
CA ILE A 67 -9.80 29.90 1.42
C ILE A 67 -9.67 31.37 1.76
N ASP A 68 -10.25 31.80 2.87
CA ASP A 68 -10.20 33.19 3.36
C ASP A 68 -10.59 34.24 2.30
N GLY A 69 -11.59 33.92 1.48
CA GLY A 69 -12.10 34.78 0.42
C GLY A 69 -11.29 34.80 -0.88
N LEU A 70 -10.21 34.03 -0.98
CA LEU A 70 -9.36 33.90 -2.17
C LEU A 70 -9.48 32.52 -2.78
N MET A 71 -9.51 32.44 -4.12
CA MET A 71 -9.49 31.18 -4.86
C MET A 71 -8.07 30.63 -4.91
N HIS A 72 -7.90 29.39 -4.52
CA HIS A 72 -6.64 28.67 -4.55
C HIS A 72 -6.75 27.43 -5.46
N ASP A 73 -5.79 27.26 -6.37
CA ASP A 73 -5.59 26.01 -7.12
C ASP A 73 -4.80 25.03 -6.25
N ILE A 74 -5.47 23.97 -5.80
CA ILE A 74 -4.88 22.94 -4.95
C ILE A 74 -4.51 21.76 -5.82
N LYS A 75 -3.21 21.51 -5.94
CA LYS A 75 -2.65 20.36 -6.65
C LYS A 75 -2.54 19.15 -5.74
N TYR A 76 -2.83 17.97 -6.28
CA TYR A 76 -2.65 16.70 -5.60
C TYR A 76 -2.25 15.57 -6.58
N ARG A 77 -1.64 14.52 -6.08
CA ARG A 77 -1.08 13.43 -6.89
C ARG A 77 -1.86 12.14 -6.79
N ALA A 78 -2.57 11.93 -5.69
CA ALA A 78 -3.40 10.76 -5.53
C ALA A 78 -4.81 11.13 -5.07
N LEU A 79 -5.78 10.46 -5.68
CA LEU A 79 -7.17 10.43 -5.22
C LEU A 79 -7.42 9.04 -4.63
N VAL A 80 -7.77 8.99 -3.35
CA VAL A 80 -7.92 7.74 -2.61
C VAL A 80 -9.34 7.61 -2.07
N GLN A 81 -9.97 6.49 -2.36
CA GLN A 81 -11.26 6.10 -1.79
C GLN A 81 -11.02 5.16 -0.61
N TYR A 82 -11.32 5.63 0.57
CA TYR A 82 -11.40 4.82 1.78
C TYR A 82 -12.84 4.35 2.02
N SER A 83 -13.02 3.37 2.91
CA SER A 83 -14.35 2.95 3.38
C SER A 83 -15.14 4.10 4.03
N CYS A 84 -14.45 5.09 4.60
CA CYS A 84 -15.03 6.26 5.27
C CYS A 84 -15.13 7.52 4.40
N GLY A 85 -14.72 7.51 3.14
CA GLY A 85 -14.80 8.65 2.22
C GLY A 85 -13.61 8.85 1.29
N LEU A 86 -13.60 9.97 0.58
CA LEU A 86 -12.55 10.36 -0.37
C LEU A 86 -11.49 11.22 0.30
N GLU A 87 -10.25 11.08 -0.18
CA GLU A 87 -9.10 11.86 0.25
C GLU A 87 -8.24 12.26 -0.94
N TYR A 88 -7.91 13.55 -1.05
CA TYR A 88 -6.89 14.09 -1.95
C TYR A 88 -5.54 14.07 -1.26
N GLN A 89 -4.52 13.53 -1.92
CA GLN A 89 -3.19 13.39 -1.33
C GLN A 89 -2.14 14.13 -2.17
N PHE A 90 -1.45 15.07 -1.53
CA PHE A 90 -0.29 15.76 -2.08
C PHE A 90 0.98 15.09 -1.56
N ILE A 91 1.95 14.82 -2.44
CA ILE A 91 3.17 14.10 -2.10
C ILE A 91 4.37 15.00 -2.35
N SER A 92 5.20 15.23 -1.34
CA SER A 92 6.40 16.07 -1.44
C SER A 92 7.59 15.54 -0.62
N VAL A 93 8.71 16.26 -0.68
CA VAL A 93 9.92 15.94 0.10
C VAL A 93 9.74 16.29 1.56
N GLU A 94 9.35 17.53 1.84
CA GLU A 94 9.33 18.11 3.18
C GLU A 94 7.96 18.65 3.53
N LYS A 95 7.67 18.62 4.81
CA LYS A 95 6.48 19.19 5.40
C LYS A 95 6.90 20.14 6.53
N ASN A 96 7.25 21.38 6.17
CA ASN A 96 7.56 22.42 7.15
C ASN A 96 6.30 22.88 7.90
N ASP A 97 6.45 23.68 8.96
CA ASP A 97 5.31 24.14 9.78
C ASP A 97 4.31 24.99 9.00
N LEU A 98 4.77 25.75 8.02
CA LEU A 98 3.91 26.52 7.12
C LEU A 98 3.06 25.55 6.24
N ALA A 99 3.67 24.49 5.73
CA ALA A 99 2.96 23.45 4.97
C ALA A 99 1.93 22.71 5.84
N LYS A 100 2.26 22.43 7.11
CA LYS A 100 1.33 21.82 8.08
C LYS A 100 0.14 22.73 8.39
N SER A 101 0.39 24.03 8.56
CA SER A 101 -0.69 25.01 8.77
C SER A 101 -1.58 25.14 7.53
N ARG A 102 -0.97 25.21 6.34
CA ARG A 102 -1.68 25.28 5.06
C ARG A 102 -2.51 24.02 4.79
N GLU A 103 -2.00 22.84 5.12
CA GLU A 103 -2.74 21.57 5.01
C GLU A 103 -4.04 21.62 5.81
N LYS A 104 -4.00 22.08 7.07
CA LYS A 104 -5.20 22.19 7.92
C LYS A 104 -6.23 23.15 7.32
N SER A 105 -5.79 24.28 6.76
CA SER A 105 -6.68 25.27 6.12
C SER A 105 -7.32 24.68 4.86
N ILE A 106 -6.54 23.99 4.02
CA ILE A 106 -7.03 23.30 2.81
C ILE A 106 -8.01 22.21 3.19
N ASP A 107 -7.65 21.34 4.14
CA ASP A 107 -8.50 20.22 4.58
C ASP A 107 -9.85 20.74 5.12
N ALA A 108 -9.83 21.77 5.99
CA ALA A 108 -11.04 22.37 6.52
C ALA A 108 -11.92 23.01 5.45
N ALA A 109 -11.33 23.66 4.44
CA ALA A 109 -12.05 24.30 3.37
C ALA A 109 -12.64 23.27 2.39
N LEU A 110 -11.87 22.24 2.00
CA LEU A 110 -12.33 21.11 1.18
C LEU A 110 -13.45 20.35 1.88
N TRP A 111 -13.28 20.03 3.15
CA TRP A 111 -14.30 19.32 3.92
C TRP A 111 -15.64 20.07 3.95
N ARG A 112 -15.62 21.40 4.17
CA ARG A 112 -16.83 22.22 4.16
C ARG A 112 -17.53 22.24 2.80
N ALA A 113 -16.73 22.28 1.71
CA ALA A 113 -17.27 22.42 0.35
C ALA A 113 -17.70 21.08 -0.26
N THR A 114 -16.99 19.99 0.01
CA THR A 114 -17.10 18.73 -0.76
C THR A 114 -17.16 17.47 0.10
N HIS A 115 -16.92 17.56 1.40
CA HIS A 115 -16.71 16.43 2.32
C HIS A 115 -15.55 15.52 1.92
N ILE A 116 -14.57 16.04 1.17
CA ILE A 116 -13.33 15.36 0.79
C ILE A 116 -12.23 15.83 1.72
N LYS A 117 -11.44 14.88 2.26
CA LYS A 117 -10.27 15.18 3.08
C LYS A 117 -9.08 15.55 2.21
N PHE A 118 -8.16 16.32 2.77
CA PHE A 118 -6.86 16.60 2.16
C PHE A 118 -5.73 16.16 3.08
N ARG A 119 -4.77 15.47 2.53
CA ARG A 119 -3.60 15.01 3.26
C ARG A 119 -2.30 15.29 2.51
N HIS A 120 -1.33 15.83 3.22
CA HIS A 120 0.01 16.02 2.74
C HIS A 120 0.91 14.87 3.22
N ILE A 121 1.44 14.08 2.29
CA ILE A 121 2.37 12.98 2.53
C ILE A 121 3.79 13.46 2.25
N SER A 122 4.69 13.25 3.20
CA SER A 122 6.09 13.67 3.10
C SER A 122 7.06 12.54 3.46
N ASP A 123 8.36 12.82 3.38
CA ASP A 123 9.39 11.87 3.79
C ASP A 123 9.28 11.51 5.28
N GLU A 124 8.77 12.42 6.14
CA GLU A 124 8.50 12.14 7.55
C GLU A 124 7.53 10.97 7.73
N ASP A 125 6.53 10.83 6.83
CA ASP A 125 5.54 9.75 6.86
C ASP A 125 6.08 8.43 6.28
N LEU A 126 7.04 8.50 5.33
CA LEU A 126 7.50 7.36 4.55
C LEU A 126 8.80 6.75 5.07
N VAL A 127 9.76 7.57 5.51
CA VAL A 127 11.11 7.14 5.93
C VAL A 127 11.09 6.12 7.08
N PRO A 128 10.24 6.25 8.12
CA PRO A 128 10.22 5.26 9.21
C PRO A 128 9.91 3.84 8.75
N ARG A 129 9.14 3.69 7.65
CA ARG A 129 8.71 2.40 7.11
C ARG A 129 9.41 1.99 5.81
N ARG A 130 10.44 2.74 5.38
CA ARG A 130 11.13 2.52 4.09
C ARG A 130 11.74 1.11 3.95
N HIS A 131 12.06 0.43 5.05
CA HIS A 131 12.58 -0.94 5.04
C HIS A 131 11.54 -1.97 4.57
N HIS A 132 10.25 -1.67 4.66
CA HIS A 132 9.17 -2.52 4.15
C HIS A 132 8.93 -2.37 2.64
N VAL A 133 9.47 -1.33 1.98
CA VAL A 133 9.17 -1.05 0.55
C VAL A 133 9.57 -2.22 -0.34
N PHE A 134 10.81 -2.70 -0.27
CA PHE A 134 11.27 -3.81 -1.10
C PHE A 134 10.55 -5.14 -0.82
N PRO A 135 10.33 -5.54 0.44
CA PRO A 135 9.50 -6.71 0.74
C PRO A 135 8.10 -6.63 0.13
N LEU A 136 7.43 -5.49 0.26
CA LEU A 136 6.08 -5.30 -0.29
C LEU A 136 6.07 -5.22 -1.82
N LEU A 137 7.08 -4.62 -2.47
CA LEU A 137 7.23 -4.64 -3.93
C LEU A 137 7.39 -6.06 -4.46
N ARG A 138 8.17 -6.91 -3.78
CA ARG A 138 8.32 -8.33 -4.15
C ARG A 138 7.00 -9.09 -4.00
N LEU A 139 6.25 -8.80 -2.93
CA LEU A 139 4.93 -9.38 -2.72
C LEU A 139 3.96 -8.97 -3.83
N SER A 140 3.91 -7.67 -4.16
CA SER A 140 3.08 -7.16 -5.25
C SER A 140 3.45 -7.80 -6.59
N ALA A 141 4.76 -7.92 -6.90
CA ALA A 141 5.24 -8.59 -8.10
C ALA A 141 4.85 -10.08 -8.15
N PHE A 142 4.94 -10.78 -7.01
CA PHE A 142 4.51 -12.18 -6.92
C PHE A 142 3.01 -12.33 -7.17
N LEU A 143 2.18 -11.50 -6.55
CA LEU A 143 0.73 -11.49 -6.78
C LEU A 143 0.39 -11.17 -8.24
N THR A 144 1.07 -10.19 -8.83
CA THR A 144 0.88 -9.81 -10.24
C THR A 144 1.26 -10.95 -11.20
N ALA A 145 2.39 -11.62 -10.95
CA ALA A 145 2.83 -12.75 -11.76
C ALA A 145 1.88 -13.96 -11.69
N ASN A 146 1.13 -14.08 -10.60
CA ASN A 146 0.20 -15.19 -10.34
C ASN A 146 -1.28 -14.75 -10.31
N LYS A 147 -1.60 -13.57 -10.87
CA LYS A 147 -2.97 -13.02 -10.79
C LYS A 147 -4.02 -13.93 -11.41
N ASP A 148 -3.68 -14.57 -12.53
CA ASP A 148 -4.57 -15.46 -13.29
C ASP A 148 -4.41 -16.94 -12.88
N GLN A 149 -3.56 -17.25 -11.88
CA GLN A 149 -3.39 -18.62 -11.42
C GLN A 149 -4.66 -19.11 -10.73
N PHE A 150 -5.20 -20.22 -11.26
CA PHE A 150 -6.33 -20.90 -10.65
C PHE A 150 -5.92 -21.57 -9.32
N ILE A 151 -6.74 -21.38 -8.31
CA ILE A 151 -6.67 -22.10 -7.04
C ILE A 151 -7.96 -22.90 -6.88
N SER A 152 -7.82 -24.19 -6.59
CA SER A 152 -9.00 -25.05 -6.45
C SER A 152 -9.89 -24.60 -5.27
N PRO A 153 -11.21 -24.73 -5.38
CA PRO A 153 -12.14 -24.42 -4.28
C PRO A 153 -11.76 -25.15 -2.98
N GLY A 154 -11.40 -26.45 -3.08
CA GLY A 154 -11.01 -27.23 -1.90
C GLY A 154 -9.78 -26.70 -1.18
N LEU A 155 -8.81 -26.08 -1.90
CA LEU A 155 -7.69 -25.41 -1.26
C LEU A 155 -8.16 -24.11 -0.57
N ILE A 156 -9.02 -23.33 -1.21
CA ILE A 156 -9.57 -22.08 -0.63
C ILE A 156 -10.30 -22.42 0.67
N ASP A 157 -11.26 -23.33 0.62
CA ASP A 157 -12.06 -23.76 1.77
C ASP A 157 -11.18 -24.31 2.90
N GLY A 158 -10.17 -25.13 2.54
CA GLY A 158 -9.22 -25.69 3.51
C GLY A 158 -8.39 -24.60 4.20
N VAL A 159 -7.90 -23.61 3.44
CA VAL A 159 -7.14 -22.48 3.99
C VAL A 159 -8.04 -21.62 4.89
N ASP A 160 -9.25 -21.31 4.47
CA ASP A 160 -10.17 -20.47 5.24
C ASP A 160 -10.56 -21.17 6.57
N ALA A 161 -10.83 -22.49 6.53
CA ALA A 161 -11.07 -23.28 7.72
C ALA A 161 -9.86 -23.31 8.66
N TYR A 162 -8.65 -23.47 8.11
CA TYR A 162 -7.41 -23.47 8.89
C TYR A 162 -7.16 -22.11 9.56
N ILE A 163 -7.25 -21.01 8.79
CA ILE A 163 -7.06 -19.64 9.29
C ILE A 163 -8.11 -19.32 10.36
N GLY A 164 -9.37 -19.65 10.12
CA GLY A 164 -10.48 -19.44 11.07
C GLY A 164 -10.27 -20.19 12.40
N LYS A 165 -9.76 -21.45 12.33
CA LYS A 165 -9.49 -22.28 13.51
C LYS A 165 -8.26 -21.80 14.28
N MET A 166 -7.16 -21.53 13.62
CA MET A 166 -5.87 -21.21 14.24
C MET A 166 -5.75 -19.75 14.67
N ARG A 167 -6.43 -18.85 13.96
CA ARG A 167 -6.47 -17.39 14.15
C ARG A 167 -5.11 -16.67 14.03
N ARG A 168 -4.01 -17.33 14.33
CA ARG A 168 -2.63 -16.85 14.20
C ARG A 168 -1.65 -18.01 14.07
N GLY A 169 -0.49 -17.76 13.48
CA GLY A 169 0.55 -18.78 13.36
C GLY A 169 1.79 -18.32 12.63
N ILE A 170 2.70 -19.25 12.44
CA ILE A 170 3.93 -19.08 11.65
C ILE A 170 3.69 -19.66 10.27
N VAL A 171 4.18 -19.00 9.22
CA VAL A 171 4.03 -19.46 7.82
C VAL A 171 4.60 -20.89 7.63
N ALA A 172 5.75 -21.22 8.23
CA ALA A 172 6.31 -22.55 8.16
C ALA A 172 5.34 -23.63 8.66
N LYS A 173 4.69 -23.37 9.82
CA LYS A 173 3.72 -24.31 10.39
C LYS A 173 2.49 -24.44 9.51
N TYR A 174 1.95 -23.33 9.01
CA TYR A 174 0.84 -23.33 8.05
C TYR A 174 1.15 -24.22 6.83
N LEU A 175 2.34 -24.06 6.22
CA LEU A 175 2.74 -24.85 5.07
C LEU A 175 2.94 -26.34 5.38
N THR A 176 3.32 -26.66 6.62
CA THR A 176 3.49 -28.06 7.07
C THR A 176 2.14 -28.71 7.37
N ASP A 177 1.27 -28.00 8.09
CA ASP A 177 -0.04 -28.51 8.49
C ASP A 177 -0.98 -28.71 7.29
N MET A 178 -0.78 -27.92 6.20
CA MET A 178 -1.53 -27.97 4.95
C MET A 178 -0.76 -28.75 3.85
N GLY A 179 0.10 -29.68 4.23
CA GLY A 179 1.07 -30.35 3.35
C GLY A 179 0.49 -31.14 2.17
N ASP A 180 -0.82 -31.42 2.16
CA ASP A 180 -1.52 -32.08 1.05
C ASP A 180 -1.64 -31.18 -0.20
N PHE A 181 -1.40 -29.86 -0.05
CA PHE A 181 -1.46 -28.89 -1.12
C PHE A 181 -0.07 -28.39 -1.53
N SER A 182 0.02 -27.89 -2.77
CA SER A 182 1.24 -27.27 -3.27
C SER A 182 1.63 -26.03 -2.44
N LYS A 183 2.88 -25.97 -2.00
CA LYS A 183 3.40 -24.83 -1.21
C LYS A 183 3.24 -23.48 -1.94
N SER A 184 3.42 -23.48 -3.26
CA SER A 184 3.23 -22.24 -4.05
C SER A 184 1.79 -21.78 -4.07
N ALA A 185 0.82 -22.68 -4.18
CA ALA A 185 -0.59 -22.36 -4.13
C ALA A 185 -1.03 -21.91 -2.73
N LEU A 186 -0.52 -22.55 -1.67
CA LEU A 186 -0.74 -22.14 -0.28
C LEU A 186 -0.20 -20.72 -0.01
N MET A 187 1.01 -20.41 -0.48
CA MET A 187 1.59 -19.08 -0.35
C MET A 187 0.81 -18.04 -1.15
N LEU A 188 0.37 -18.38 -2.35
CA LEU A 188 -0.46 -17.48 -3.16
C LEU A 188 -1.78 -17.15 -2.45
N GLN A 189 -2.46 -18.16 -1.90
CA GLN A 189 -3.71 -17.94 -1.16
C GLN A 189 -3.48 -17.11 0.09
N LEU A 190 -2.43 -17.38 0.86
CA LEU A 190 -2.08 -16.60 2.04
C LEU A 190 -1.83 -15.12 1.69
N TYR A 191 -1.14 -14.84 0.58
CA TYR A 191 -0.90 -13.47 0.13
C TYR A 191 -2.14 -12.79 -0.45
N ARG A 192 -3.05 -13.55 -1.07
CA ARG A 192 -4.38 -13.02 -1.47
C ARG A 192 -5.20 -12.60 -0.25
N LEU A 193 -5.21 -13.40 0.82
CA LEU A 193 -5.86 -13.06 2.09
C LEU A 193 -5.23 -11.83 2.76
N TYR A 194 -3.91 -11.68 2.67
CA TYR A 194 -3.24 -10.46 3.13
C TYR A 194 -3.62 -9.23 2.29
N ASN A 195 -3.64 -9.37 0.97
CA ASN A 195 -4.00 -8.27 0.06
C ASN A 195 -5.47 -7.84 0.22
N SER A 196 -6.37 -8.78 0.49
CA SER A 196 -7.79 -8.50 0.78
C SER A 196 -8.03 -8.00 2.21
N GLY A 197 -7.00 -8.00 3.06
CA GLY A 197 -7.10 -7.50 4.42
C GLY A 197 -7.66 -8.50 5.44
N VAL A 198 -7.91 -9.74 5.05
CA VAL A 198 -8.42 -10.81 5.95
C VAL A 198 -7.39 -11.16 7.02
N ILE A 199 -6.11 -11.19 6.67
CA ILE A 199 -5.03 -11.45 7.61
C ILE A 199 -4.03 -10.29 7.67
N ALA A 200 -3.30 -10.19 8.78
CA ALA A 200 -2.05 -9.44 8.90
C ALA A 200 -0.85 -10.38 8.70
N LEU A 201 0.23 -9.88 8.11
CA LEU A 201 1.52 -10.57 8.00
C LEU A 201 2.61 -9.71 8.62
N SER A 202 3.47 -10.30 9.46
CA SER A 202 4.68 -9.65 9.92
C SER A 202 5.81 -9.93 8.94
N PHE A 203 6.31 -8.87 8.30
CA PHE A 203 7.50 -8.94 7.45
C PHE A 203 8.72 -8.56 8.28
N VAL A 204 9.56 -9.52 8.64
CA VAL A 204 10.79 -9.20 9.39
C VAL A 204 11.85 -8.67 8.43
N GLU A 205 12.15 -9.37 7.30
CA GLU A 205 13.12 -8.91 6.29
C GLU A 205 12.64 -9.16 4.85
N THR A 206 11.95 -10.27 4.60
CA THR A 206 11.38 -10.59 3.29
C THR A 206 10.01 -11.25 3.46
N PRO A 207 9.03 -11.00 2.55
CA PRO A 207 7.69 -11.59 2.64
C PRO A 207 7.66 -13.11 2.45
N PHE A 208 8.75 -13.71 1.94
CA PHE A 208 8.87 -15.14 1.67
C PHE A 208 9.53 -15.95 2.78
N MET A 209 9.75 -15.36 3.96
CA MET A 209 10.35 -16.08 5.07
C MET A 209 9.36 -17.00 5.77
N TYR A 210 9.77 -18.24 5.95
CA TYR A 210 9.01 -19.26 6.67
C TYR A 210 8.74 -18.87 8.15
N GLY A 211 9.56 -17.99 8.73
CA GLY A 211 9.39 -17.49 10.10
C GLY A 211 8.40 -16.33 10.24
N SER A 212 7.84 -15.81 9.15
CA SER A 212 6.86 -14.73 9.22
C SER A 212 5.61 -15.17 9.97
N LEU A 213 5.08 -14.27 10.82
CA LEU A 213 3.82 -14.48 11.53
C LEU A 213 2.66 -14.02 10.67
N TRP A 214 1.56 -14.75 10.75
CA TRP A 214 0.26 -14.33 10.23
C TRP A 214 -0.77 -14.31 11.37
N GLU A 215 -1.75 -13.43 11.25
CA GLU A 215 -2.83 -13.26 12.21
C GLU A 215 -4.12 -12.86 11.50
N LEU A 216 -5.23 -13.53 11.85
CA LEU A 216 -6.55 -13.17 11.37
C LEU A 216 -6.93 -11.80 11.93
N ARG A 217 -7.32 -10.86 11.07
CA ARG A 217 -7.81 -9.56 11.53
C ARG A 217 -9.21 -9.73 12.13
N HIS A 218 -9.45 -9.07 13.24
CA HIS A 218 -10.80 -8.97 13.79
C HIS A 218 -11.61 -7.99 12.94
N GLU A 219 -12.84 -8.36 12.64
CA GLU A 219 -13.84 -7.45 12.12
C GLU A 219 -14.15 -6.32 13.11
#